data_70794cb5d502c84f0062b9cbb10da72a
#
_entry.id   70794cb5d502c84f0062b9cbb10da72a
#
_cell.length_a   1.000
_cell.length_b   1.000
_cell.length_c   1.000
_cell.angle_alpha   90.00
_cell.angle_beta   90.00
_cell.angle_gamma   90.00
#
_symmetry.space_group_name_H-M   'P 1'
#
loop_
_entity.id
_entity.type
_entity.pdbx_description
1 polymer ?
#
loop_
_entity_poly.entity_id
_entity_poly.type
_entity_poly.pdbx_seq_one_letter_code
_entity_poly.pdbx_strand_id
1 'polypeptide(L)' 'TNNVLKSTVHRVVNPDKELLKKSRYSIPFFMHPVSEKKLNVLDSCVCDEFPKAYDDITAGEFLEERLIELGLLKK' A
#
# COMPACT_ATOMS: atom_id res chain seq x y z
N THR A 1 -11.44 -1.59 1.83
CA THR A 1 -12.60 -0.92 1.19
C THR A 1 -13.05 -1.61 -0.10
N ASN A 2 -12.47 -2.74 -0.45
CA ASN A 2 -12.80 -3.47 -1.69
C ASN A 2 -12.71 -2.57 -2.95
N ASN A 3 -11.67 -1.73 -3.00
CA ASN A 3 -11.42 -0.77 -4.09
C ASN A 3 -12.44 0.36 -4.24
N VAL A 4 -13.33 0.55 -3.27
CA VAL A 4 -14.17 1.76 -3.23
C VAL A 4 -13.26 2.99 -3.10
N LEU A 5 -12.29 2.92 -2.18
CA LEU A 5 -11.19 3.88 -2.09
C LEU A 5 -9.95 3.21 -2.65
N LYS A 6 -9.54 3.62 -3.84
CA LYS A 6 -8.44 2.97 -4.55
C LYS A 6 -7.08 3.45 -4.08
N SER A 7 -6.12 2.53 -4.05
CA SER A 7 -4.72 2.87 -3.83
C SER A 7 -4.05 3.07 -5.19
N THR A 8 -3.39 4.21 -5.37
CA THR A 8 -2.73 4.54 -6.62
C THR A 8 -1.30 4.01 -6.61
N VAL A 9 -0.95 3.22 -7.61
CA VAL A 9 0.43 2.77 -7.80
C VAL A 9 1.27 3.99 -8.17
N HIS A 10 2.39 4.16 -7.49
CA HIS A 10 3.25 5.32 -7.67
C HIS A 10 4.71 4.96 -7.42
N ARG A 11 5.59 5.83 -7.82
CA ARG A 11 7.04 5.65 -7.60
C ARG A 11 7.73 7.00 -7.48
N VAL A 12 8.93 6.98 -6.93
CA VAL A 12 9.80 8.16 -6.91
C VAL A 12 10.52 8.25 -8.25
N VAL A 13 10.49 9.40 -8.89
CA VAL A 13 11.20 9.64 -10.14
C VAL A 13 12.24 10.73 -9.95
N ASN A 14 13.31 10.66 -10.72
CA ASN A 14 14.33 11.69 -10.70
C ASN A 14 13.82 12.97 -11.38
N PRO A 15 14.14 14.15 -10.83
CA PRO A 15 13.79 15.40 -11.47
C PRO A 15 14.67 15.66 -12.70
N ASP A 16 14.44 16.78 -13.41
CA ASP A 16 15.25 17.20 -14.53
C ASP A 16 16.74 17.29 -14.14
N LYS A 17 17.63 17.16 -15.15
CA LYS A 17 19.08 17.13 -14.91
C LYS A 17 19.60 18.31 -14.09
N GLU A 18 19.03 19.48 -14.28
CA GLU A 18 19.43 20.68 -13.53
C GLU A 18 19.12 20.53 -12.04
N LEU A 19 18.01 19.89 -11.70
CA LEU A 19 17.57 19.69 -10.32
C LEU A 19 18.26 18.50 -9.65
N LEU A 20 18.82 17.54 -10.42
CA LEU A 20 19.54 16.39 -9.87
C LEU A 20 20.76 16.80 -9.06
N LYS A 21 21.36 17.93 -9.37
CA LYS A 21 22.56 18.43 -8.67
C LYS A 21 22.24 19.08 -7.34
N LYS A 22 20.98 19.33 -7.05
CA LYS A 22 20.54 19.97 -5.80
C LYS A 22 20.07 18.93 -4.80
N SER A 23 20.41 19.14 -3.53
CA SER A 23 19.89 18.31 -2.45
C SER A 23 18.39 18.51 -2.31
N ARG A 24 17.68 17.42 -2.05
CA ARG A 24 16.25 17.44 -1.82
C ARG A 24 15.92 16.54 -0.62
N TYR A 25 15.12 17.09 0.28
CA TYR A 25 14.67 16.36 1.44
C TYR A 25 13.21 15.98 1.26
N SER A 26 12.85 14.82 1.79
CA SER A 26 11.48 14.34 1.80
C SER A 26 11.21 13.63 3.11
N ILE A 27 10.11 13.96 3.77
CA ILE A 27 9.73 13.35 5.05
C ILE A 27 8.33 12.77 4.91
N PRO A 28 8.20 11.57 4.31
CA PRO A 28 6.89 10.95 4.20
C PRO A 28 6.42 10.46 5.57
N PHE A 29 5.12 10.52 5.79
CA PHE A 29 4.47 9.97 6.97
C PHE A 29 3.68 8.73 6.58
N PHE A 30 4.18 7.56 6.97
CA PHE A 30 3.49 6.30 6.74
C PHE A 30 2.62 5.96 7.93
N MET A 31 1.34 5.81 7.70
CA MET A 31 0.40 5.42 8.74
C MET A 31 -0.01 3.97 8.52
N HIS A 32 0.27 3.12 9.50
CA HIS A 32 -0.05 1.71 9.45
C HIS A 32 -0.90 1.31 10.65
N PRO A 33 -1.91 0.46 10.47
CA PRO A 33 -2.59 -0.15 11.61
C PRO A 33 -1.67 -1.14 12.33
N VAL A 34 -2.03 -1.54 13.54
CA VAL A 34 -1.28 -2.59 14.25
C VAL A 34 -1.29 -3.89 13.45
N SER A 35 -0.23 -4.69 13.61
CA SER A 35 -0.03 -5.90 12.80
C SER A 35 -1.18 -6.92 12.91
N GLU A 36 -1.79 -7.03 14.08
CA GLU A 36 -2.90 -7.95 14.32
C GLU A 36 -4.24 -7.48 13.74
N LYS A 37 -4.29 -6.23 13.26
CA LYS A 37 -5.53 -5.69 12.69
C LYS A 37 -5.92 -6.45 11.44
N LYS A 38 -7.11 -7.00 11.42
CA LYS A 38 -7.64 -7.68 10.24
C LYS A 38 -8.05 -6.66 9.19
N LEU A 39 -7.58 -6.84 7.98
CA LEU A 39 -7.91 -5.99 6.84
C LEU A 39 -9.08 -6.61 6.05
N ASN A 40 -10.12 -7.00 6.77
CA ASN A 40 -11.29 -7.58 6.14
C ASN A 40 -12.00 -6.54 5.27
N VAL A 41 -12.56 -7.01 4.16
CA VAL A 41 -13.39 -6.16 3.32
C VAL A 41 -14.64 -5.74 4.12
N LEU A 42 -14.94 -4.46 4.11
CA LEU A 42 -16.12 -3.94 4.80
C LEU A 42 -17.39 -4.39 4.05
N ASP A 43 -18.38 -4.88 4.79
CA ASP A 43 -19.63 -5.34 4.18
C ASP A 43 -20.32 -4.24 3.38
N SER A 44 -20.21 -3.00 3.83
CA SER A 44 -20.76 -1.84 3.13
C SER A 44 -20.09 -1.57 1.78
N CYS A 45 -18.93 -2.17 1.52
CA CYS A 45 -18.16 -2.02 0.28
C CYS A 45 -18.35 -3.19 -0.68
N VAL A 46 -19.21 -4.14 -0.34
CA VAL A 46 -19.50 -5.32 -1.15
C VAL A 46 -20.97 -5.30 -1.56
N CYS A 47 -21.25 -5.47 -2.84
CA CYS A 47 -22.60 -5.59 -3.37
C CYS A 47 -22.57 -6.43 -4.66
N ASP A 48 -23.73 -6.67 -5.27
CA ASP A 48 -23.81 -7.47 -6.49
C ASP A 48 -22.99 -6.88 -7.64
N GLU A 49 -22.91 -5.54 -7.72
CA GLU A 49 -22.11 -4.86 -8.74
C GLU A 49 -20.61 -4.87 -8.38
N PHE A 50 -20.27 -4.91 -7.08
CA PHE A 50 -18.89 -4.89 -6.58
C PHE A 50 -18.68 -6.05 -5.62
N PRO A 51 -18.48 -7.28 -6.14
CA PRO A 51 -18.24 -8.44 -5.27
C PRO A 51 -16.92 -8.33 -4.53
N LYS A 52 -16.78 -9.11 -3.45
CA LYS A 52 -15.55 -9.16 -2.65
C LYS A 52 -14.38 -9.57 -3.55
N ALA A 53 -13.38 -8.68 -3.68
CA ALA A 53 -12.21 -8.88 -4.55
C ALA A 53 -10.96 -9.34 -3.79
N TYR A 54 -10.95 -9.31 -2.46
CA TYR A 54 -9.78 -9.58 -1.64
C TYR A 54 -10.08 -10.57 -0.54
N ASP A 55 -9.10 -11.44 -0.24
CA ASP A 55 -9.16 -12.34 0.89
C ASP A 55 -8.89 -11.60 2.20
N ASP A 56 -9.37 -12.16 3.31
CA ASP A 56 -9.12 -11.59 4.62
C ASP A 56 -7.65 -11.83 5.00
N ILE A 57 -6.99 -10.78 5.49
CA ILE A 57 -5.57 -10.79 5.83
C ILE A 57 -5.33 -9.78 6.95
N THR A 58 -4.29 -9.99 7.77
CA THR A 58 -3.91 -8.99 8.77
C THR A 58 -3.02 -7.93 8.16
N ALA A 59 -2.93 -6.76 8.83
CA ALA A 59 -2.06 -5.68 8.38
C ALA A 59 -0.59 -6.11 8.34
N GLY A 60 -0.14 -6.91 9.31
CA GLY A 60 1.22 -7.43 9.33
C GLY A 60 1.51 -8.36 8.17
N GLU A 61 0.60 -9.29 7.86
CA GLU A 61 0.75 -10.20 6.73
C GLU A 61 0.79 -9.45 5.41
N PHE A 62 -0.07 -8.45 5.24
CA PHE A 62 -0.09 -7.63 4.03
C PHE A 62 1.23 -6.88 3.85
N LEU A 63 1.75 -6.28 4.92
CA LEU A 63 3.03 -5.57 4.86
C LEU A 63 4.18 -6.52 4.49
N GLU A 64 4.21 -7.73 5.06
CA GLU A 64 5.22 -8.72 4.72
C GLU A 64 5.19 -9.09 3.24
N GLU A 65 4.01 -9.30 2.68
CA GLU A 65 3.86 -9.59 1.25
C GLU A 65 4.44 -8.46 0.39
N ARG A 66 4.15 -7.21 0.75
CA ARG A 66 4.68 -6.07 -0.01
C ARG A 66 6.18 -5.97 0.10
N LEU A 67 6.74 -6.22 1.28
CA LEU A 67 8.19 -6.19 1.49
C LEU A 67 8.89 -7.31 0.72
N ILE A 68 8.30 -8.49 0.65
CA ILE A 68 8.83 -9.62 -0.13
C ILE A 68 8.84 -9.26 -1.62
N GLU A 69 7.76 -8.68 -2.15
CA GLU A 69 7.70 -8.24 -3.54
C GLU A 69 8.78 -7.23 -3.89
N LEU A 70 9.09 -6.34 -2.94
CA LEU A 70 10.13 -5.32 -3.13
C LEU A 70 11.54 -5.88 -2.94
N GLY A 71 11.67 -7.14 -2.50
CA GLY A 71 12.96 -7.75 -2.26
C GLY A 71 13.63 -7.33 -0.95
N LEU A 72 12.90 -6.68 -0.05
CA LEU A 72 13.41 -6.23 1.23
C LEU A 72 13.39 -7.32 2.30
N LEU A 73 12.50 -8.28 2.16
CA LEU A 73 12.44 -9.46 3.02
C LEU A 73 12.58 -10.70 2.16
N LYS A 74 13.38 -11.67 2.63
CA LYS A 74 13.48 -12.98 2.00
C LYS A 74 12.56 -13.94 2.73
N LYS A 75 11.82 -14.70 1.96
CA LYS A 75 10.98 -15.73 2.51
C LYS A 75 11.73 -17.05 2.60
#